data_a49897dc1d1bf3ee9211b8c0da4d4cd5
#
_entry.id   a49897dc1d1bf3ee9211b8c0da4d4cd5
#
_cell.length_a   1.000
_cell.length_b   1.000
_cell.length_c   1.000
_cell.angle_alpha   90.00
_cell.angle_beta   90.00
_cell.angle_gamma   90.00
#
_symmetry.space_group_name_H-M   'P 1'
#
loop_
_entity.id
_entity.type
_entity.pdbx_description
1 polymer ?
#
loop_
_entity_poly.entity_id
_entity_poly.type
_entity_poly.pdbx_seq_one_letter_code
_entity_poly.pdbx_strand_id
1 'polypeptide(L)'
;MDSSSPTGAKVIARALHDLGVTVLHTLVGIPVADIAEEAIDLGVRVVGYRNEQACSYAASAYGYLTGKPAVCLLTGGPGILHGMAGIGNASANAFPLLVLGGSSESSLATKGGFQEMDAIALLTPHTKRAIRPTARDPAIIVAAIRNAYRTAWYGRPGPSFVDLPTELIMEPTTTPTKASDVHPPITVLSPPKPAADPALVVAAANLLKSAAAPLVIVGKGAAYARAENSIRSLVSTHHLPFLPTPMGKGIVPDSHPLNTSSARSAALKHADVILLLGARLNWILHFGEAPKYRPDVKIIQVDISPEELGRANSLGEPSLSIFGDIGFVVEQLRHELGREWKAFPSDTFRSSSSSSSTSSPQPSYFSLLSAAAAKNEQKWDRLSTTPTKANALLTYERAYHIIKAQLHALSPPQDGGIVYVSEGANTMDISRSAFPLEHPRQRLDAGTYATMGVGLGYAIAAWAAHNIPRRGSKKIVALEGDSAFGFSGMEIETMARHKMDVLIILMNNSGIYKGDAPDEASWKEMQVQTAQDDTRIATNAPPRTKGLRSTSLLYQTRYQCLADMVGGRGWLVRTEDQLAEATRLAFLEREKVCILNVIIDPGLNSAASFGWLETKEKHGGGSESKL
;
A
#
# COMPACT_ATOMS: atom_id res chain seq x y z
N MET A 1 21.22 -13.26 44.23
CA MET A 1 20.85 -12.49 43.03
C MET A 1 22.03 -12.55 42.09
N ASP A 2 21.88 -13.28 41.01
CA ASP A 2 22.96 -13.61 40.08
C ASP A 2 23.45 -12.34 39.39
N SER A 3 24.71 -11.97 39.62
CA SER A 3 25.38 -10.79 39.06
C SER A 3 25.95 -11.07 37.66
N SER A 4 25.30 -11.95 36.88
CA SER A 4 25.73 -12.22 35.53
C SER A 4 25.29 -11.07 34.60
N SER A 5 26.19 -10.62 33.71
CA SER A 5 25.90 -9.64 32.69
C SER A 5 24.71 -10.13 31.80
N PRO A 6 23.77 -9.25 31.40
CA PRO A 6 22.68 -9.65 30.54
C PRO A 6 23.18 -10.09 29.15
N THR A 7 22.46 -10.99 28.49
CA THR A 7 22.74 -11.32 27.09
C THR A 7 22.42 -10.14 26.17
N GLY A 8 23.01 -10.13 25.00
CA GLY A 8 22.67 -9.12 24.01
C GLY A 8 21.19 -9.14 23.60
N ALA A 9 20.55 -10.33 23.58
CA ALA A 9 19.11 -10.46 23.35
C ALA A 9 18.28 -9.63 24.33
N LYS A 10 18.59 -9.72 25.64
CA LYS A 10 17.93 -8.90 26.68
C LYS A 10 18.11 -7.40 26.46
N VAL A 11 19.34 -6.99 26.12
CA VAL A 11 19.65 -5.57 25.85
C VAL A 11 18.87 -5.07 24.63
N ILE A 12 18.82 -5.86 23.54
CA ILE A 12 18.09 -5.51 22.31
C ILE A 12 16.59 -5.42 22.59
N ALA A 13 16.00 -6.44 23.21
CA ALA A 13 14.58 -6.45 23.53
C ALA A 13 14.18 -5.26 24.43
N ARG A 14 15.01 -4.95 25.44
CA ARG A 14 14.81 -3.78 26.30
C ARG A 14 14.89 -2.47 25.52
N ALA A 15 15.87 -2.33 24.63
CA ALA A 15 15.99 -1.15 23.77
C ALA A 15 14.75 -0.94 22.89
N LEU A 16 14.19 -2.01 22.32
CA LEU A 16 12.96 -1.94 21.54
C LEU A 16 11.75 -1.52 22.39
N HIS A 17 11.61 -2.12 23.57
CA HIS A 17 10.55 -1.76 24.52
C HIS A 17 10.63 -0.28 24.91
N ASP A 18 11.80 0.23 25.25
CA ASP A 18 12.03 1.61 25.67
C ASP A 18 11.81 2.61 24.52
N LEU A 19 12.02 2.21 23.25
CA LEU A 19 11.63 2.98 22.07
C LEU A 19 10.11 3.00 21.82
N GLY A 20 9.34 2.30 22.66
CA GLY A 20 7.89 2.23 22.56
C GLY A 20 7.40 1.28 21.46
N VAL A 21 8.18 0.27 21.12
CA VAL A 21 7.76 -0.81 20.21
C VAL A 21 6.73 -1.67 20.93
N THR A 22 5.51 -1.70 20.42
CA THR A 22 4.40 -2.49 20.98
C THR A 22 4.13 -3.77 20.20
N VAL A 23 4.56 -3.82 18.93
CA VAL A 23 4.42 -4.98 18.05
C VAL A 23 5.74 -5.25 17.36
N LEU A 24 6.19 -6.49 17.45
CA LEU A 24 7.37 -7.02 16.75
C LEU A 24 6.92 -8.01 15.69
N HIS A 25 7.23 -7.73 14.44
CA HIS A 25 6.99 -8.62 13.31
C HIS A 25 8.22 -9.48 13.07
N THR A 26 8.05 -10.81 12.99
CA THR A 26 9.22 -11.69 12.90
C THR A 26 8.92 -13.01 12.19
N LEU A 27 9.93 -13.58 11.57
CA LEU A 27 10.06 -15.01 11.35
C LEU A 27 11.37 -15.44 12.00
N VAL A 28 11.22 -16.13 13.13
CA VAL A 28 12.35 -16.46 13.99
C VAL A 28 13.13 -17.70 13.51
N GLY A 29 14.37 -17.75 13.93
CA GLY A 29 15.32 -18.84 13.80
C GLY A 29 16.57 -18.46 14.58
N ILE A 30 17.63 -19.28 14.51
CA ILE A 30 18.90 -18.98 15.18
C ILE A 30 19.60 -17.84 14.42
N PRO A 31 20.16 -16.79 15.10
CA PRO A 31 20.22 -16.59 16.55
C PRO A 31 19.13 -15.65 17.11
N VAL A 32 18.15 -15.20 16.31
CA VAL A 32 17.26 -14.08 16.66
C VAL A 32 16.08 -14.49 17.54
N ALA A 33 15.82 -15.78 17.73
CA ALA A 33 14.68 -16.25 18.52
C ALA A 33 14.70 -15.69 19.95
N ASP A 34 15.85 -15.64 20.60
CA ASP A 34 15.98 -15.15 21.97
C ASP A 34 15.56 -13.67 22.10
N ILE A 35 15.77 -12.85 21.07
CA ILE A 35 15.31 -11.45 21.06
C ILE A 35 13.78 -11.40 21.10
N ALA A 36 13.11 -12.28 20.36
CA ALA A 36 11.65 -12.32 20.33
C ALA A 36 11.06 -12.79 21.66
N GLU A 37 11.67 -13.81 22.29
CA GLU A 37 11.24 -14.32 23.60
C GLU A 37 11.44 -13.26 24.70
N GLU A 38 12.59 -12.62 24.76
CA GLU A 38 12.85 -11.52 25.71
C GLU A 38 11.91 -10.31 25.47
N ALA A 39 11.50 -10.06 24.22
CA ALA A 39 10.51 -9.03 23.92
C ALA A 39 9.10 -9.40 24.43
N ILE A 40 8.71 -10.69 24.34
CA ILE A 40 7.45 -11.20 24.91
C ILE A 40 7.43 -10.98 26.42
N ASP A 41 8.52 -11.31 27.10
CA ASP A 41 8.65 -11.15 28.55
C ASP A 41 8.53 -9.68 29.01
N LEU A 42 8.87 -8.75 28.14
CA LEU A 42 8.68 -7.31 28.34
C LEU A 42 7.27 -6.80 27.93
N GLY A 43 6.38 -7.69 27.48
CA GLY A 43 5.02 -7.32 27.08
C GLY A 43 4.87 -6.82 25.64
N VAL A 44 5.90 -6.94 24.82
CA VAL A 44 5.80 -6.63 23.37
C VAL A 44 5.01 -7.73 22.67
N ARG A 45 4.03 -7.36 21.86
CA ARG A 45 3.26 -8.31 21.09
C ARG A 45 4.07 -8.82 19.89
N VAL A 46 4.49 -10.06 19.93
CA VAL A 46 5.21 -10.71 18.82
C VAL A 46 4.21 -11.34 17.85
N VAL A 47 4.35 -11.03 16.56
CA VAL A 47 3.60 -11.65 15.46
C VAL A 47 4.58 -12.43 14.60
N GLY A 48 4.50 -13.76 14.66
CA GLY A 48 5.34 -14.67 13.88
C GLY A 48 4.67 -15.02 12.55
N TYR A 49 5.42 -14.91 11.45
CA TYR A 49 4.95 -15.12 10.08
C TYR A 49 5.35 -16.49 9.54
N ARG A 50 4.81 -16.85 8.36
CA ARG A 50 5.15 -18.08 7.63
C ARG A 50 6.15 -17.83 6.51
N ASN A 51 6.36 -16.54 6.16
CA ASN A 51 7.29 -16.11 5.12
C ASN A 51 7.85 -14.73 5.46
N GLU A 52 9.15 -14.53 5.32
CA GLU A 52 9.83 -13.26 5.62
C GLU A 52 9.40 -12.12 4.68
N GLN A 53 8.99 -12.45 3.46
CA GLN A 53 8.44 -11.48 2.53
C GLN A 53 7.14 -10.88 3.09
N ALA A 54 6.19 -11.71 3.51
CA ALA A 54 4.95 -11.26 4.15
C ALA A 54 5.22 -10.50 5.46
N CYS A 55 6.19 -10.97 6.27
CA CYS A 55 6.64 -10.33 7.50
C CYS A 55 7.12 -8.89 7.25
N SER A 56 8.03 -8.72 6.29
CA SER A 56 8.62 -7.41 5.96
C SER A 56 7.60 -6.45 5.32
N TYR A 57 6.66 -6.97 4.50
CA TYR A 57 5.53 -6.19 4.00
C TYR A 57 4.64 -5.70 5.15
N ALA A 58 4.28 -6.60 6.05
CA ALA A 58 3.44 -6.26 7.19
C ALA A 58 4.10 -5.22 8.10
N ALA A 59 5.37 -5.41 8.47
CA ALA A 59 6.11 -4.44 9.27
C ALA A 59 6.12 -3.06 8.58
N SER A 60 6.38 -3.01 7.27
CA SER A 60 6.41 -1.74 6.53
C SER A 60 5.06 -1.00 6.57
N ALA A 61 3.95 -1.72 6.33
CA ALA A 61 2.61 -1.15 6.38
C ALA A 61 2.19 -0.75 7.80
N TYR A 62 2.58 -1.51 8.82
CA TYR A 62 2.35 -1.16 10.22
C TYR A 62 3.03 0.17 10.57
N GLY A 63 4.27 0.38 10.11
CA GLY A 63 4.99 1.65 10.28
C GLY A 63 4.25 2.83 9.63
N TYR A 64 3.70 2.65 8.42
CA TYR A 64 2.88 3.67 7.76
C TYR A 64 1.60 3.99 8.56
N LEU A 65 0.89 2.96 9.02
CA LEU A 65 -0.37 3.14 9.74
C LEU A 65 -0.18 3.81 11.11
N THR A 66 0.85 3.41 11.85
CA THR A 66 1.15 3.96 13.18
C THR A 66 1.88 5.31 13.13
N GLY A 67 2.59 5.60 12.03
CA GLY A 67 3.39 6.82 11.87
C GLY A 67 4.73 6.77 12.61
N LYS A 68 5.17 5.57 13.03
CA LYS A 68 6.45 5.31 13.71
C LYS A 68 7.15 4.13 13.04
N PRO A 69 8.48 4.00 13.13
CA PRO A 69 9.16 2.82 12.60
C PRO A 69 8.62 1.53 13.23
N ALA A 70 8.16 0.63 12.39
CA ALA A 70 7.88 -0.74 12.81
C ALA A 70 9.18 -1.54 12.87
N VAL A 71 9.18 -2.64 13.63
CA VAL A 71 10.35 -3.52 13.74
C VAL A 71 10.07 -4.84 13.04
N CYS A 72 10.99 -5.23 12.14
CA CYS A 72 11.02 -6.50 11.46
C CYS A 72 12.29 -7.26 11.89
N LEU A 73 12.12 -8.39 12.58
CA LEU A 73 13.23 -9.22 13.06
C LEU A 73 13.31 -10.48 12.21
N LEU A 74 14.45 -10.71 11.57
CA LEU A 74 14.67 -11.82 10.63
C LEU A 74 15.96 -12.57 10.95
N THR A 75 16.01 -13.84 10.57
CA THR A 75 17.25 -14.61 10.59
C THR A 75 18.26 -14.08 9.58
N GLY A 76 19.51 -14.49 9.69
CA GLY A 76 20.57 -14.14 8.76
C GLY A 76 20.43 -14.79 7.38
N GLY A 77 21.33 -14.42 6.47
CA GLY A 77 21.44 -15.01 5.15
C GLY A 77 20.11 -15.09 4.40
N PRO A 78 19.56 -16.31 4.21
CA PRO A 78 18.31 -16.50 3.46
C PRO A 78 17.12 -15.74 4.03
N GLY A 79 17.02 -15.53 5.36
CA GLY A 79 15.93 -14.75 5.93
C GLY A 79 15.96 -13.29 5.49
N ILE A 80 17.14 -12.69 5.44
CA ILE A 80 17.31 -11.33 4.91
C ILE A 80 16.99 -11.29 3.40
N LEU A 81 17.46 -12.28 2.62
CA LEU A 81 17.17 -12.35 1.19
C LEU A 81 15.66 -12.44 0.91
N HIS A 82 14.92 -13.25 1.65
CA HIS A 82 13.47 -13.32 1.54
C HIS A 82 12.80 -12.01 1.97
N GLY A 83 13.33 -11.34 2.99
CA GLY A 83 12.81 -10.05 3.48
C GLY A 83 13.06 -8.86 2.55
N MET A 84 13.97 -8.99 1.57
CA MET A 84 14.36 -7.91 0.65
C MET A 84 13.18 -7.29 -0.09
N ALA A 85 12.19 -8.07 -0.47
CA ALA A 85 11.02 -7.57 -1.19
C ALA A 85 10.26 -6.51 -0.36
N GLY A 86 10.08 -6.75 0.94
CA GLY A 86 9.44 -5.77 1.83
C GLY A 86 10.33 -4.58 2.16
N ILE A 87 11.63 -4.78 2.27
CA ILE A 87 12.61 -3.69 2.47
C ILE A 87 12.59 -2.74 1.25
N GLY A 88 12.66 -3.29 0.03
CA GLY A 88 12.55 -2.53 -1.21
C GLY A 88 11.20 -1.81 -1.34
N ASN A 89 10.12 -2.50 -0.98
CA ASN A 89 8.78 -1.92 -0.94
C ASN A 89 8.68 -0.76 0.07
N ALA A 90 9.25 -0.90 1.27
CA ALA A 90 9.31 0.16 2.28
C ALA A 90 10.10 1.38 1.79
N SER A 91 11.25 1.17 1.14
CA SER A 91 12.07 2.22 0.53
C SER A 91 11.29 2.98 -0.54
N ALA A 92 10.70 2.25 -1.50
CA ALA A 92 9.93 2.85 -2.59
C ALA A 92 8.68 3.60 -2.11
N ASN A 93 8.01 3.10 -1.06
CA ASN A 93 6.80 3.70 -0.53
C ASN A 93 7.03 4.75 0.57
N ALA A 94 8.27 4.96 1.01
CA ALA A 94 8.61 5.82 2.14
C ALA A 94 7.89 5.38 3.43
N PHE A 95 7.94 4.07 3.73
CA PHE A 95 7.39 3.51 4.96
C PHE A 95 8.51 3.35 6.01
N PRO A 96 8.33 3.84 7.24
CA PRO A 96 9.36 3.74 8.27
C PRO A 96 9.48 2.30 8.79
N LEU A 97 10.67 1.71 8.65
CA LEU A 97 10.93 0.33 8.99
C LEU A 97 12.32 0.17 9.61
N LEU A 98 12.40 -0.42 10.80
CA LEU A 98 13.66 -0.92 11.37
C LEU A 98 13.74 -2.43 11.14
N VAL A 99 14.73 -2.86 10.38
CA VAL A 99 15.03 -4.28 10.17
C VAL A 99 16.18 -4.68 11.08
N LEU A 100 15.98 -5.72 11.87
CA LEU A 100 17.00 -6.38 12.66
C LEU A 100 17.26 -7.74 12.03
N GLY A 101 18.48 -7.99 11.60
CA GLY A 101 18.86 -9.26 10.98
C GLY A 101 19.94 -9.97 11.80
N GLY A 102 19.76 -11.27 12.06
CA GLY A 102 20.82 -12.10 12.58
C GLY A 102 21.94 -12.29 11.56
N SER A 103 23.11 -12.64 12.00
CA SER A 103 24.22 -13.07 11.14
C SER A 103 25.09 -14.11 11.83
N SER A 104 25.91 -14.80 11.05
CA SER A 104 26.91 -15.74 11.59
C SER A 104 27.90 -15.04 12.52
N GLU A 105 28.60 -15.82 13.32
CA GLU A 105 29.67 -15.31 14.20
C GLU A 105 30.72 -14.55 13.40
N SER A 106 31.16 -13.40 13.91
CA SER A 106 32.18 -12.57 13.23
C SER A 106 33.52 -13.32 13.07
N SER A 107 33.83 -14.24 13.97
CA SER A 107 35.04 -15.09 13.93
C SER A 107 35.02 -16.10 12.78
N LEU A 108 33.86 -16.38 12.21
CA LEU A 108 33.64 -17.31 11.10
C LEU A 108 33.55 -16.60 9.73
N ALA A 109 33.71 -15.27 9.71
CA ALA A 109 33.65 -14.51 8.45
C ALA A 109 34.61 -15.08 7.40
N THR A 110 34.09 -15.29 6.19
CA THR A 110 34.78 -15.88 5.02
C THR A 110 35.10 -17.39 5.13
N LYS A 111 34.60 -18.07 6.18
CA LYS A 111 34.81 -19.50 6.40
C LYS A 111 33.61 -20.38 5.99
N GLY A 112 32.53 -19.79 5.48
CA GLY A 112 31.28 -20.49 5.18
C GLY A 112 30.48 -20.81 6.44
N GLY A 113 30.41 -19.85 7.38
CA GLY A 113 29.62 -19.98 8.60
C GLY A 113 28.12 -20.15 8.31
N PHE A 114 27.35 -20.63 9.31
CA PHE A 114 25.91 -20.84 9.18
C PHE A 114 25.20 -19.54 8.78
N GLN A 115 24.50 -19.57 7.64
CA GLN A 115 23.79 -18.41 7.07
C GLN A 115 24.68 -17.16 6.84
N GLU A 116 25.99 -17.38 6.61
CA GLU A 116 26.92 -16.29 6.34
C GLU A 116 26.51 -15.50 5.09
N MET A 117 26.44 -14.19 5.23
CA MET A 117 26.16 -13.26 4.13
C MET A 117 26.64 -11.86 4.53
N ASP A 118 27.18 -11.11 3.57
CA ASP A 118 27.42 -9.67 3.78
C ASP A 118 26.11 -8.88 3.60
N ALA A 119 25.28 -8.89 4.64
CA ALA A 119 24.02 -8.19 4.67
C ALA A 119 24.19 -6.67 4.63
N ILE A 120 25.30 -6.14 5.16
CA ILE A 120 25.59 -4.69 5.13
C ILE A 120 25.79 -4.23 3.69
N ALA A 121 26.63 -4.92 2.91
CA ALA A 121 26.86 -4.56 1.50
C ALA A 121 25.56 -4.67 0.68
N LEU A 122 24.78 -5.75 0.90
CA LEU A 122 23.50 -5.96 0.22
C LEU A 122 22.48 -4.86 0.51
N LEU A 123 22.34 -4.46 1.78
CA LEU A 123 21.26 -3.56 2.21
C LEU A 123 21.61 -2.08 2.16
N THR A 124 22.89 -1.71 2.08
CA THR A 124 23.31 -0.30 2.01
C THR A 124 22.59 0.48 0.90
N PRO A 125 22.46 0.01 -0.36
CA PRO A 125 21.77 0.76 -1.40
C PRO A 125 20.25 0.80 -1.27
N HIS A 126 19.66 -0.05 -0.42
CA HIS A 126 18.21 -0.21 -0.29
C HIS A 126 17.64 0.37 1.01
N THR A 127 18.51 0.82 1.92
CA THR A 127 18.14 1.36 3.23
C THR A 127 18.72 2.74 3.44
N LYS A 128 18.12 3.49 4.35
CA LYS A 128 18.66 4.79 4.77
C LYS A 128 19.94 4.65 5.60
N ARG A 129 20.11 3.51 6.23
CA ARG A 129 21.27 3.14 7.03
C ARG A 129 21.33 1.64 7.20
N ALA A 130 22.50 1.06 6.97
CA ALA A 130 22.84 -0.31 7.32
C ALA A 130 24.08 -0.25 8.25
N ILE A 131 23.98 -0.86 9.43
CA ILE A 131 25.05 -0.81 10.45
C ILE A 131 25.16 -2.15 11.18
N ARG A 132 26.37 -2.43 11.71
CA ARG A 132 26.67 -3.51 12.63
C ARG A 132 27.26 -2.92 13.90
N PRO A 133 26.76 -3.25 15.11
CA PRO A 133 27.43 -2.88 16.35
C PRO A 133 28.83 -3.50 16.40
N THR A 134 29.81 -2.74 16.88
CA THR A 134 31.24 -3.14 16.83
C THR A 134 31.72 -3.92 18.06
N ALA A 135 30.88 -4.00 19.08
CA ALA A 135 31.21 -4.69 20.33
C ALA A 135 29.94 -5.14 21.08
N ARG A 136 30.11 -6.11 21.99
CA ARG A 136 29.07 -6.58 22.92
C ARG A 136 28.82 -5.64 24.10
N ASP A 137 29.20 -4.39 23.96
CA ASP A 137 28.90 -3.35 24.95
C ASP A 137 27.43 -2.94 24.82
N PRO A 138 26.61 -3.00 25.89
CA PRO A 138 25.23 -2.58 25.86
C PRO A 138 25.01 -1.17 25.29
N ALA A 139 25.92 -0.23 25.61
CA ALA A 139 25.83 1.13 25.12
C ALA A 139 25.95 1.21 23.59
N ILE A 140 26.86 0.41 23.02
CA ILE A 140 27.09 0.35 21.56
C ILE A 140 25.89 -0.30 20.87
N ILE A 141 25.36 -1.40 21.41
CA ILE A 141 24.17 -2.08 20.87
C ILE A 141 22.98 -1.14 20.86
N VAL A 142 22.70 -0.52 21.99
CA VAL A 142 21.58 0.41 22.17
C VAL A 142 21.72 1.62 21.27
N ALA A 143 22.92 2.21 21.17
CA ALA A 143 23.17 3.35 20.30
C ALA A 143 22.94 3.02 18.82
N ALA A 144 23.32 1.82 18.37
CA ALA A 144 23.09 1.37 17.00
C ALA A 144 21.58 1.24 16.71
N ILE A 145 20.83 0.57 17.59
CA ILE A 145 19.37 0.40 17.44
C ILE A 145 18.66 1.76 17.43
N ARG A 146 18.94 2.61 18.41
CA ARG A 146 18.37 3.96 18.51
C ARG A 146 18.66 4.80 17.26
N ASN A 147 19.88 4.75 16.76
CA ASN A 147 20.30 5.49 15.58
C ASN A 147 19.58 4.98 14.33
N ALA A 148 19.49 3.68 14.13
CA ALA A 148 18.79 3.07 13.01
C ALA A 148 17.28 3.39 13.07
N TYR A 149 16.66 3.28 14.26
CA TYR A 149 15.25 3.65 14.47
C TYR A 149 14.99 5.12 14.13
N ARG A 150 15.82 6.04 14.65
CA ARG A 150 15.73 7.46 14.34
C ARG A 150 15.88 7.73 12.85
N THR A 151 16.84 7.09 12.19
CA THR A 151 17.11 7.27 10.76
C THR A 151 15.95 6.76 9.89
N ALA A 152 15.30 5.66 10.29
CA ALA A 152 14.11 5.17 9.60
C ALA A 152 12.94 6.17 9.63
N TRP A 153 12.86 6.99 10.65
CA TRP A 153 11.73 7.90 10.90
C TRP A 153 11.92 9.31 10.37
N TYR A 154 13.13 9.88 10.52
CA TYR A 154 13.41 11.30 10.27
C TYR A 154 13.53 11.62 8.77
N GLY A 155 13.11 12.83 8.39
CA GLY A 155 13.03 13.26 6.98
C GLY A 155 12.03 12.41 6.19
N ARG A 156 12.38 12.03 4.96
CA ARG A 156 11.60 11.03 4.21
C ARG A 156 11.70 9.69 4.93
N PRO A 157 10.61 9.09 5.42
CA PRO A 157 10.66 7.79 6.08
C PRO A 157 11.17 6.68 5.15
N GLY A 158 11.73 5.63 5.73
CA GLY A 158 12.23 4.51 4.94
C GLY A 158 12.86 3.44 5.82
N PRO A 159 13.34 2.32 5.25
CA PRO A 159 13.97 1.25 6.00
C PRO A 159 15.36 1.64 6.51
N SER A 160 15.72 1.12 7.69
CA SER A 160 17.07 1.05 8.23
C SER A 160 17.34 -0.37 8.68
N PHE A 161 18.60 -0.77 8.69
CA PHE A 161 19.03 -2.14 9.00
C PHE A 161 20.11 -2.15 10.09
N VAL A 162 19.98 -3.09 11.02
CA VAL A 162 21.01 -3.43 12.01
C VAL A 162 21.34 -4.91 11.89
N ASP A 163 22.59 -5.20 11.59
CA ASP A 163 23.14 -6.54 11.51
C ASP A 163 23.64 -6.99 12.88
N LEU A 164 23.20 -8.16 13.32
CA LEU A 164 23.39 -8.68 14.69
C LEU A 164 24.08 -10.05 14.62
N PRO A 165 25.42 -10.10 14.71
CA PRO A 165 26.15 -11.36 14.81
C PRO A 165 25.72 -12.23 15.99
N THR A 166 25.82 -13.54 15.84
CA THR A 166 25.37 -14.54 16.83
C THR A 166 25.94 -14.27 18.23
N GLU A 167 27.23 -14.00 18.33
CA GLU A 167 27.89 -13.72 19.62
C GLU A 167 27.36 -12.46 20.28
N LEU A 168 26.90 -11.49 19.46
CA LEU A 168 26.34 -10.24 19.97
C LEU A 168 24.93 -10.43 20.56
N ILE A 169 24.19 -11.45 20.11
CA ILE A 169 22.85 -11.77 20.61
C ILE A 169 22.92 -12.71 21.82
N MET A 170 23.65 -13.82 21.67
CA MET A 170 23.56 -14.96 22.58
C MET A 170 24.51 -14.87 23.78
N GLU A 171 25.64 -14.21 23.61
CA GLU A 171 26.63 -14.16 24.70
C GLU A 171 26.34 -13.02 25.71
N PRO A 172 26.84 -13.15 26.96
CA PRO A 172 26.79 -12.06 27.92
C PRO A 172 27.50 -10.81 27.40
N THR A 173 26.96 -9.66 27.73
CA THR A 173 27.59 -8.36 27.42
C THR A 173 28.86 -8.13 28.20
N THR A 174 29.78 -7.33 27.68
CA THR A 174 31.11 -7.14 28.26
C THR A 174 31.12 -6.30 29.53
N THR A 175 30.07 -5.53 29.79
CA THR A 175 29.96 -4.68 30.98
C THR A 175 28.96 -5.29 31.94
N PRO A 176 29.34 -5.59 33.21
CA PRO A 176 28.40 -6.09 34.22
C PRO A 176 27.46 -4.95 34.64
N THR A 177 26.32 -4.87 34.02
CA THR A 177 25.26 -3.92 34.35
C THR A 177 23.93 -4.66 34.41
N LYS A 178 23.12 -4.38 35.42
CA LYS A 178 21.73 -4.86 35.39
C LYS A 178 21.08 -4.30 34.14
N ALA A 179 20.25 -5.09 33.45
CA ALA A 179 19.54 -4.64 32.25
C ALA A 179 18.72 -3.37 32.52
N SER A 180 18.29 -3.14 33.78
CA SER A 180 17.61 -1.91 34.23
C SER A 180 18.52 -0.68 34.33
N ASP A 181 19.84 -0.87 34.47
CA ASP A 181 20.79 0.19 34.79
C ASP A 181 21.60 0.62 33.55
N VAL A 182 21.38 -0.05 32.42
CA VAL A 182 22.21 0.10 31.22
C VAL A 182 22.07 1.50 30.61
N HIS A 183 20.95 2.14 30.76
CA HIS A 183 20.73 3.54 30.31
C HIS A 183 19.43 4.12 30.87
N PRO A 184 19.32 5.48 30.94
CA PRO A 184 18.02 6.11 31.05
C PRO A 184 17.15 5.67 29.86
N PRO A 185 15.82 5.60 30.02
CA PRO A 185 14.90 5.13 28.96
C PRO A 185 15.25 5.75 27.62
N ILE A 186 15.47 4.92 26.61
CA ILE A 186 15.86 5.40 25.29
C ILE A 186 14.63 5.98 24.62
N THR A 187 14.63 7.27 24.40
CA THR A 187 13.58 7.93 23.65
C THR A 187 14.09 8.47 22.32
N VAL A 188 13.29 8.34 21.28
CA VAL A 188 13.45 9.07 20.03
C VAL A 188 12.24 9.97 19.90
N LEU A 189 12.46 11.27 19.96
CA LEU A 189 11.41 12.26 19.80
C LEU A 189 10.83 12.18 18.38
N SER A 190 9.58 12.62 18.21
CA SER A 190 8.98 12.74 16.88
C SER A 190 9.82 13.67 15.99
N PRO A 191 9.93 13.35 14.68
CA PRO A 191 10.65 14.20 13.75
C PRO A 191 10.16 15.66 13.80
N PRO A 192 11.09 16.64 13.70
CA PRO A 192 10.67 18.03 13.57
C PRO A 192 9.89 18.23 12.26
N LYS A 193 8.90 19.10 12.30
CA LYS A 193 8.07 19.46 11.16
C LYS A 193 8.55 20.79 10.57
N PRO A 194 9.21 20.80 9.39
CA PRO A 194 9.66 22.04 8.78
C PRO A 194 8.49 22.84 8.20
N ALA A 195 8.49 24.16 8.41
CA ALA A 195 7.68 25.09 7.66
C ALA A 195 8.33 25.36 6.29
N ALA A 196 7.54 25.79 5.31
CA ALA A 196 8.06 26.21 4.01
C ALA A 196 8.68 27.62 4.05
N ASP A 197 9.55 27.91 3.08
CA ASP A 197 10.01 29.28 2.81
C ASP A 197 8.80 30.17 2.49
N PRO A 198 8.60 31.28 3.24
CA PRO A 198 7.46 32.17 3.04
C PRO A 198 7.38 32.76 1.62
N ALA A 199 8.49 33.03 0.97
CA ALA A 199 8.51 33.55 -0.40
C ALA A 199 7.91 32.53 -1.40
N LEU A 200 8.25 31.25 -1.25
CA LEU A 200 7.68 30.17 -2.08
C LEU A 200 6.18 29.96 -1.80
N VAL A 201 5.75 30.13 -0.55
CA VAL A 201 4.32 30.05 -0.19
C VAL A 201 3.53 31.19 -0.85
N VAL A 202 4.06 32.42 -0.82
CA VAL A 202 3.45 33.57 -1.51
C VAL A 202 3.38 33.35 -3.02
N ALA A 203 4.45 32.87 -3.63
CA ALA A 203 4.48 32.54 -5.06
C ALA A 203 3.43 31.49 -5.44
N ALA A 204 3.33 30.41 -4.67
CA ALA A 204 2.35 29.35 -4.86
C ALA A 204 0.90 29.87 -4.68
N ALA A 205 0.64 30.69 -3.67
CA ALA A 205 -0.68 31.30 -3.45
C ALA A 205 -1.09 32.21 -4.62
N ASN A 206 -0.16 33.03 -5.13
CA ASN A 206 -0.41 33.89 -6.27
C ASN A 206 -0.68 33.08 -7.55
N LEU A 207 0.06 31.97 -7.74
CA LEU A 207 -0.17 31.08 -8.87
C LEU A 207 -1.55 30.41 -8.80
N LEU A 208 -1.96 29.93 -7.63
CA LEU A 208 -3.30 29.38 -7.41
C LEU A 208 -4.39 30.44 -7.65
N LYS A 209 -4.18 31.68 -7.20
CA LYS A 209 -5.12 32.79 -7.43
C LYS A 209 -5.30 33.15 -8.90
N SER A 210 -4.26 32.97 -9.71
CA SER A 210 -4.28 33.23 -11.15
C SER A 210 -4.79 32.07 -12.01
N ALA A 211 -4.97 30.89 -11.40
CA ALA A 211 -5.38 29.69 -12.12
C ALA A 211 -6.84 29.75 -12.61
N ALA A 212 -7.07 29.36 -13.86
CA ALA A 212 -8.41 29.17 -14.41
C ALA A 212 -8.97 27.76 -14.16
N ALA A 213 -8.08 26.77 -13.96
CA ALA A 213 -8.41 25.37 -13.76
C ALA A 213 -7.51 24.71 -12.67
N PRO A 214 -7.55 25.19 -11.43
CA PRO A 214 -6.75 24.65 -10.35
C PRO A 214 -7.22 23.24 -9.94
N LEU A 215 -6.26 22.37 -9.57
CA LEU A 215 -6.52 21.03 -9.06
C LEU A 215 -5.60 20.72 -7.88
N VAL A 216 -6.14 20.16 -6.80
CA VAL A 216 -5.34 19.64 -5.68
C VAL A 216 -5.20 18.13 -5.82
N ILE A 217 -3.98 17.61 -5.91
CA ILE A 217 -3.73 16.16 -5.87
C ILE A 217 -3.23 15.79 -4.49
N VAL A 218 -3.91 14.82 -3.86
CA VAL A 218 -3.63 14.41 -2.48
C VAL A 218 -3.08 13.00 -2.44
N GLY A 219 -1.86 12.86 -1.94
CA GLY A 219 -1.14 11.59 -1.88
C GLY A 219 -1.08 10.96 -0.49
N LYS A 220 -0.50 9.75 -0.43
CA LYS A 220 -0.29 9.03 0.84
C LYS A 220 0.64 9.75 1.81
N GLY A 221 1.55 10.60 1.32
CA GLY A 221 2.41 11.44 2.16
C GLY A 221 1.59 12.39 3.04
N ALA A 222 0.49 12.95 2.50
CA ALA A 222 -0.44 13.77 3.27
C ALA A 222 -1.19 12.96 4.34
N ALA A 223 -1.56 11.70 4.04
CA ALA A 223 -2.14 10.78 5.03
C ALA A 223 -1.13 10.40 6.11
N TYR A 224 0.13 10.17 5.74
CA TYR A 224 1.21 9.89 6.70
C TYR A 224 1.49 11.09 7.61
N ALA A 225 1.53 12.31 7.05
CA ALA A 225 1.73 13.56 7.80
C ALA A 225 0.56 13.92 8.73
N ARG A 226 -0.58 13.21 8.67
CA ARG A 226 -1.80 13.55 9.44
C ARG A 226 -2.31 14.95 9.11
N ALA A 227 -2.24 15.35 7.83
CA ALA A 227 -2.61 16.69 7.36
C ALA A 227 -4.09 16.83 6.94
N GLU A 228 -4.94 15.84 7.25
CA GLU A 228 -6.32 15.77 6.77
C GLU A 228 -7.15 17.00 7.15
N ASN A 229 -7.03 17.53 8.35
CA ASN A 229 -7.83 18.68 8.79
C ASN A 229 -7.48 19.96 8.01
N SER A 230 -6.18 20.22 7.83
CA SER A 230 -5.69 21.37 7.05
C SER A 230 -6.11 21.27 5.59
N ILE A 231 -5.99 20.08 4.98
CA ILE A 231 -6.36 19.86 3.58
C ILE A 231 -7.87 19.96 3.36
N ARG A 232 -8.70 19.38 4.25
CA ARG A 232 -10.16 19.52 4.21
C ARG A 232 -10.58 21.00 4.29
N SER A 233 -9.95 21.74 5.19
CA SER A 233 -10.20 23.17 5.33
C SER A 233 -9.77 23.96 4.09
N LEU A 234 -8.61 23.62 3.47
CA LEU A 234 -8.16 24.24 2.22
C LEU A 234 -9.18 24.00 1.10
N VAL A 235 -9.54 22.74 0.85
CA VAL A 235 -10.48 22.32 -0.20
C VAL A 235 -11.84 22.99 -0.02
N SER A 236 -12.42 22.90 1.19
CA SER A 236 -13.77 23.41 1.44
C SER A 236 -13.84 24.93 1.48
N THR A 237 -12.83 25.60 2.08
CA THR A 237 -12.82 27.06 2.20
C THR A 237 -12.61 27.74 0.85
N HIS A 238 -11.72 27.21 0.02
CA HIS A 238 -11.32 27.84 -1.24
C HIS A 238 -11.98 27.22 -2.47
N HIS A 239 -12.91 26.27 -2.30
CA HIS A 239 -13.65 25.59 -3.37
C HIS A 239 -12.70 24.97 -4.42
N LEU A 240 -11.66 24.28 -3.98
CA LEU A 240 -10.66 23.65 -4.85
C LEU A 240 -11.07 22.23 -5.21
N PRO A 241 -11.23 21.88 -6.51
CA PRO A 241 -11.35 20.50 -6.94
C PRO A 241 -10.15 19.69 -6.47
N PHE A 242 -10.39 18.44 -6.07
CA PHE A 242 -9.30 17.58 -5.63
C PHE A 242 -9.37 16.18 -6.22
N LEU A 243 -8.19 15.57 -6.36
CA LEU A 243 -8.01 14.21 -6.84
C LEU A 243 -7.16 13.41 -5.83
N PRO A 244 -7.73 12.42 -5.13
CA PRO A 244 -6.93 11.55 -4.27
C PRO A 244 -6.19 10.51 -5.11
N THR A 245 -4.93 10.24 -4.73
CA THR A 245 -4.25 9.01 -5.15
C THR A 245 -4.83 7.80 -4.40
N PRO A 246 -4.55 6.54 -4.80
CA PRO A 246 -5.18 5.38 -4.15
C PRO A 246 -5.12 5.37 -2.62
N MET A 247 -3.94 5.62 -2.04
CA MET A 247 -3.77 5.69 -0.58
C MET A 247 -3.94 7.12 -0.01
N GLY A 248 -4.28 8.09 -0.85
CA GLY A 248 -4.73 9.43 -0.47
C GLY A 248 -6.25 9.54 -0.26
N LYS A 249 -7.02 8.51 -0.64
CA LYS A 249 -8.48 8.47 -0.45
C LYS A 249 -8.84 8.61 1.02
N GLY A 250 -9.95 9.33 1.28
CA GLY A 250 -10.45 9.58 2.63
C GLY A 250 -9.72 10.69 3.41
N ILE A 251 -8.61 11.25 2.90
CA ILE A 251 -8.02 12.48 3.47
C ILE A 251 -9.03 13.60 3.39
N VAL A 252 -9.56 13.87 2.20
CA VAL A 252 -10.85 14.52 2.02
C VAL A 252 -11.87 13.42 1.73
N PRO A 253 -13.05 13.39 2.34
CA PRO A 253 -14.07 12.38 2.10
C PRO A 253 -14.34 12.17 0.61
N ASP A 254 -14.48 10.91 0.17
CA ASP A 254 -14.82 10.63 -1.22
C ASP A 254 -16.22 11.15 -1.60
N SER A 255 -17.11 11.31 -0.62
CA SER A 255 -18.45 11.93 -0.79
C SER A 255 -18.42 13.46 -0.99
N HIS A 256 -17.25 14.09 -0.82
CA HIS A 256 -17.16 15.55 -0.95
C HIS A 256 -17.44 16.00 -2.38
N PRO A 257 -18.29 17.03 -2.62
CA PRO A 257 -18.76 17.44 -3.96
C PRO A 257 -17.65 17.89 -4.91
N LEU A 258 -16.48 18.26 -4.40
CA LEU A 258 -15.31 18.67 -5.19
C LEU A 258 -14.37 17.51 -5.54
N ASN A 259 -14.76 16.25 -5.25
CA ASN A 259 -13.99 15.07 -5.61
C ASN A 259 -14.04 14.84 -7.12
N THR A 260 -12.88 14.77 -7.76
CA THR A 260 -12.77 14.57 -9.22
C THR A 260 -12.37 13.15 -9.61
N SER A 261 -12.47 12.18 -8.69
CA SER A 261 -12.06 10.79 -8.97
C SER A 261 -12.79 10.19 -10.19
N SER A 262 -14.10 10.41 -10.32
CA SER A 262 -14.90 9.95 -11.47
C SER A 262 -14.53 10.69 -12.78
N ALA A 263 -13.91 11.87 -12.69
CA ALA A 263 -13.45 12.67 -13.82
C ALA A 263 -11.93 12.72 -13.96
N ARG A 264 -11.17 11.80 -13.33
CA ARG A 264 -9.71 11.84 -13.19
C ARG A 264 -8.97 12.26 -14.47
N SER A 265 -9.28 11.63 -15.60
CA SER A 265 -8.58 11.91 -16.87
C SER A 265 -8.85 13.33 -17.37
N ALA A 266 -10.07 13.83 -17.21
CA ALA A 266 -10.43 15.21 -17.57
C ALA A 266 -9.77 16.21 -16.61
N ALA A 267 -9.77 15.91 -15.31
CA ALA A 267 -9.14 16.76 -14.29
C ALA A 267 -7.65 16.97 -14.59
N LEU A 268 -6.90 15.88 -14.83
CA LEU A 268 -5.47 15.96 -15.16
C LEU A 268 -5.22 16.69 -16.49
N LYS A 269 -6.01 16.38 -17.52
CA LYS A 269 -5.81 16.91 -18.87
C LYS A 269 -6.07 18.41 -18.98
N HIS A 270 -6.99 18.95 -18.19
CA HIS A 270 -7.44 20.33 -18.33
C HIS A 270 -6.95 21.26 -17.23
N ALA A 271 -6.37 20.73 -16.14
CA ALA A 271 -5.77 21.56 -15.09
C ALA A 271 -4.63 22.42 -15.64
N ASP A 272 -4.61 23.71 -15.29
CA ASP A 272 -3.52 24.64 -15.61
C ASP A 272 -2.52 24.81 -14.43
N VAL A 273 -3.02 24.71 -13.19
CA VAL A 273 -2.22 24.72 -11.98
C VAL A 273 -2.59 23.54 -11.10
N ILE A 274 -1.59 22.75 -10.70
CA ILE A 274 -1.77 21.60 -9.81
C ILE A 274 -1.01 21.82 -8.52
N LEU A 275 -1.72 21.75 -7.39
CA LEU A 275 -1.11 21.66 -6.06
C LEU A 275 -0.98 20.17 -5.68
N LEU A 276 0.25 19.67 -5.66
CA LEU A 276 0.58 18.27 -5.41
C LEU A 276 1.03 18.10 -3.95
N LEU A 277 0.21 17.46 -3.11
CA LEU A 277 0.43 17.30 -1.68
C LEU A 277 0.83 15.85 -1.33
N GLY A 278 2.11 15.61 -1.08
CA GLY A 278 2.62 14.30 -0.65
C GLY A 278 2.37 13.16 -1.62
N ALA A 279 2.41 13.46 -2.91
CA ALA A 279 2.38 12.50 -3.99
C ALA A 279 3.57 12.74 -4.91
N ARG A 280 4.03 11.69 -5.59
CA ARG A 280 5.12 11.76 -6.56
C ARG A 280 4.58 11.70 -7.98
N LEU A 281 5.20 12.45 -8.88
CA LEU A 281 4.93 12.38 -10.31
C LEU A 281 5.61 11.14 -10.91
N ASN A 282 5.00 10.00 -10.66
CA ASN A 282 5.45 8.71 -11.15
C ASN A 282 4.45 8.14 -12.19
N TRP A 283 4.61 6.88 -12.55
CA TRP A 283 3.75 6.19 -13.53
C TRP A 283 2.24 6.28 -13.18
N ILE A 284 1.86 6.31 -11.90
CA ILE A 284 0.45 6.45 -11.46
C ILE A 284 -0.11 7.81 -11.89
N LEU A 285 0.70 8.86 -11.84
CA LEU A 285 0.34 10.22 -12.24
C LEU A 285 0.95 10.59 -13.61
N HIS A 286 1.28 9.61 -14.45
CA HIS A 286 1.78 9.81 -15.80
C HIS A 286 2.93 10.82 -15.87
N PHE A 287 3.80 10.81 -14.85
CA PHE A 287 4.98 11.69 -14.69
C PHE A 287 4.67 13.20 -14.70
N GLY A 288 3.41 13.60 -14.66
CA GLY A 288 3.00 15.01 -14.81
C GLY A 288 3.16 15.55 -16.23
N GLU A 289 3.18 14.70 -17.24
CA GLU A 289 3.57 15.04 -18.61
C GLU A 289 2.42 14.90 -19.63
N ALA A 290 2.59 15.63 -20.76
CA ALA A 290 1.70 15.48 -21.91
C ALA A 290 1.81 14.04 -22.51
N PRO A 291 0.77 13.49 -23.12
CA PRO A 291 -0.55 14.10 -23.43
C PRO A 291 -1.59 13.96 -22.33
N LYS A 292 -1.25 13.36 -21.17
CA LYS A 292 -2.18 13.17 -20.05
C LYS A 292 -2.38 14.47 -19.26
N TYR A 293 -1.44 15.40 -19.35
CA TYR A 293 -1.49 16.75 -18.81
C TYR A 293 -1.37 17.78 -19.93
N ARG A 294 -1.71 19.02 -19.63
CA ARG A 294 -1.42 20.14 -20.55
C ARG A 294 0.10 20.32 -20.67
N PRO A 295 0.63 20.68 -21.84
CA PRO A 295 2.05 20.97 -22.02
C PRO A 295 2.57 22.14 -21.14
N ASP A 296 1.66 23.08 -20.81
CA ASP A 296 1.92 24.30 -20.05
C ASP A 296 1.47 24.24 -18.59
N VAL A 297 1.07 23.04 -18.09
CA VAL A 297 0.64 22.87 -16.70
C VAL A 297 1.74 23.27 -15.72
N LYS A 298 1.37 24.02 -14.70
CA LYS A 298 2.28 24.37 -13.60
C LYS A 298 1.98 23.52 -12.37
N ILE A 299 2.99 22.87 -11.80
CA ILE A 299 2.83 21.95 -10.68
C ILE A 299 3.57 22.48 -9.46
N ILE A 300 2.82 22.88 -8.44
CA ILE A 300 3.32 23.23 -7.12
C ILE A 300 3.47 21.93 -6.34
N GLN A 301 4.69 21.47 -6.16
CA GLN A 301 4.98 20.21 -5.47
C GLN A 301 5.38 20.49 -4.02
N VAL A 302 4.65 19.88 -3.07
CA VAL A 302 4.94 19.96 -1.63
C VAL A 302 5.36 18.58 -1.13
N ASP A 303 6.59 18.45 -0.65
CA ASP A 303 7.13 17.21 -0.11
C ASP A 303 8.11 17.45 1.04
N ILE A 304 8.26 16.44 1.91
CA ILE A 304 9.25 16.40 2.99
C ILE A 304 10.62 15.91 2.51
N SER A 305 10.71 15.41 1.27
CA SER A 305 11.93 14.89 0.65
C SER A 305 12.38 15.86 -0.43
N PRO A 306 13.45 16.64 -0.21
CA PRO A 306 13.94 17.57 -1.21
C PRO A 306 14.38 16.87 -2.50
N GLU A 307 14.80 15.61 -2.42
CA GLU A 307 15.24 14.82 -3.59
C GLU A 307 14.09 14.42 -4.52
N GLU A 308 12.85 14.49 -4.05
CA GLU A 308 11.66 14.20 -4.88
C GLU A 308 11.11 15.44 -5.59
N LEU A 309 11.55 16.63 -5.17
CA LEU A 309 11.06 17.89 -5.73
C LEU A 309 11.64 18.09 -7.13
N GLY A 310 10.79 18.31 -8.13
CA GLY A 310 11.17 18.52 -9.53
C GLY A 310 11.74 17.29 -10.24
N ARG A 311 11.67 16.11 -9.65
CA ARG A 311 12.34 14.90 -10.16
C ARG A 311 11.78 14.36 -11.46
N ALA A 312 10.48 14.40 -11.63
CA ALA A 312 9.82 13.65 -12.71
C ALA A 312 9.06 14.54 -13.69
N ASN A 313 8.88 15.78 -13.40
CA ASN A 313 8.19 16.67 -14.31
C ASN A 313 9.22 17.56 -15.04
N SER A 314 9.00 17.74 -16.31
CA SER A 314 9.91 18.49 -17.18
C SER A 314 9.94 19.98 -16.91
N LEU A 315 9.10 20.50 -16.03
CA LEU A 315 9.01 21.92 -15.78
C LEU A 315 10.11 22.45 -14.86
N GLY A 316 10.64 21.59 -13.96
CA GLY A 316 11.83 21.88 -13.16
C GLY A 316 11.90 23.27 -12.51
N GLU A 317 10.77 23.95 -12.35
CA GLU A 317 10.67 25.33 -11.87
C GLU A 317 10.96 25.38 -10.37
N PRO A 318 12.11 25.85 -9.92
CA PRO A 318 12.45 25.83 -8.49
C PRO A 318 11.45 26.58 -7.61
N SER A 319 10.79 27.63 -8.15
CA SER A 319 9.78 28.42 -7.44
C SER A 319 8.49 27.65 -7.13
N LEU A 320 8.29 26.48 -7.74
CA LEU A 320 7.14 25.59 -7.53
C LEU A 320 7.46 24.38 -6.65
N SER A 321 8.71 24.27 -6.19
CA SER A 321 9.20 23.17 -5.34
C SER A 321 9.22 23.61 -3.88
N ILE A 322 8.29 23.13 -3.07
CA ILE A 322 8.13 23.55 -1.67
C ILE A 322 8.54 22.42 -0.75
N PHE A 323 9.67 22.57 -0.08
CA PHE A 323 10.11 21.68 0.99
C PHE A 323 9.39 22.04 2.30
N GLY A 324 8.69 21.08 2.91
CA GLY A 324 8.03 21.30 4.19
C GLY A 324 7.09 20.16 4.62
N ASP A 325 6.67 20.22 5.90
CA ASP A 325 5.57 19.38 6.39
C ASP A 325 4.26 19.83 5.74
N ILE A 326 3.53 18.90 5.14
CA ILE A 326 2.31 19.22 4.37
C ILE A 326 1.28 19.97 5.22
N GLY A 327 1.11 19.59 6.48
CA GLY A 327 0.15 20.24 7.37
C GLY A 327 0.49 21.72 7.58
N PHE A 328 1.76 22.02 7.85
CA PHE A 328 2.22 23.40 8.02
C PHE A 328 2.18 24.19 6.72
N VAL A 329 2.65 23.61 5.62
CA VAL A 329 2.62 24.28 4.31
C VAL A 329 1.19 24.62 3.89
N VAL A 330 0.24 23.71 4.10
CA VAL A 330 -1.17 23.95 3.78
C VAL A 330 -1.76 25.08 4.66
N GLU A 331 -1.41 25.15 5.94
CA GLU A 331 -1.84 26.28 6.78
C GLU A 331 -1.21 27.61 6.36
N GLN A 332 0.08 27.63 5.98
CA GLN A 332 0.72 28.81 5.41
C GLN A 332 0.02 29.26 4.11
N LEU A 333 -0.27 28.32 3.20
CA LEU A 333 -1.00 28.61 1.95
C LEU A 333 -2.42 29.17 2.24
N ARG A 334 -3.15 28.59 3.18
CA ARG A 334 -4.48 29.08 3.58
C ARG A 334 -4.44 30.52 4.11
N HIS A 335 -3.39 30.84 4.88
CA HIS A 335 -3.18 32.21 5.36
C HIS A 335 -2.96 33.18 4.20
N GLU A 336 -2.08 32.86 3.24
CA GLU A 336 -1.76 33.69 2.08
C GLU A 336 -2.92 33.81 1.07
N LEU A 337 -3.72 32.74 0.91
CA LEU A 337 -4.91 32.79 0.05
C LEU A 337 -5.98 33.74 0.60
N GLY A 338 -6.08 33.87 1.93
CA GLY A 338 -7.10 34.65 2.61
C GLY A 338 -8.48 33.98 2.54
N ARG A 339 -9.34 34.25 3.51
CA ARG A 339 -10.65 33.55 3.63
C ARG A 339 -11.63 33.88 2.49
N GLU A 340 -11.50 35.01 1.86
CA GLU A 340 -12.44 35.50 0.84
C GLU A 340 -12.18 34.91 -0.54
N TRP A 341 -10.94 34.53 -0.83
CA TRP A 341 -10.63 33.96 -2.13
C TRP A 341 -11.23 32.57 -2.32
N LYS A 342 -11.90 32.37 -3.46
CA LYS A 342 -12.48 31.11 -3.90
C LYS A 342 -12.02 30.83 -5.33
N ALA A 343 -11.59 29.60 -5.61
CA ALA A 343 -11.25 29.20 -6.97
C ALA A 343 -12.47 29.23 -7.91
N PHE A 344 -13.65 28.90 -7.37
CA PHE A 344 -14.91 28.93 -8.09
C PHE A 344 -16.04 29.47 -7.21
N PRO A 345 -17.01 30.23 -7.78
CA PRO A 345 -18.20 30.69 -7.06
C PRO A 345 -19.03 29.52 -6.49
N SER A 346 -19.65 29.71 -5.36
CA SER A 346 -20.45 28.68 -4.67
C SER A 346 -21.62 28.15 -5.51
N ASP A 347 -22.17 28.98 -6.39
CA ASP A 347 -23.33 28.66 -7.21
C ASP A 347 -22.98 27.70 -8.37
N THR A 348 -21.67 27.58 -8.70
CA THR A 348 -21.19 26.69 -9.76
C THR A 348 -21.38 25.20 -9.41
N PHE A 349 -21.52 24.88 -8.12
CA PHE A 349 -21.66 23.50 -7.61
C PHE A 349 -23.11 23.03 -7.50
N ARG A 350 -24.08 23.93 -7.49
CA ARG A 350 -25.49 23.61 -7.24
C ARG A 350 -26.36 23.53 -8.50
N SER A 351 -25.89 24.07 -9.62
CA SER A 351 -26.67 24.11 -10.86
C SER A 351 -26.28 22.99 -11.83
N SER A 352 -26.68 21.77 -11.53
CA SER A 352 -26.77 20.71 -12.54
C SER A 352 -28.08 20.74 -13.34
N SER A 353 -28.92 21.77 -13.16
CA SER A 353 -30.16 21.94 -13.91
C SER A 353 -30.34 23.39 -14.34
N SER A 354 -30.23 23.60 -15.65
CA SER A 354 -30.80 24.73 -16.43
C SER A 354 -30.48 26.14 -15.96
N SER A 355 -29.56 26.80 -16.64
CA SER A 355 -29.87 28.12 -17.22
C SER A 355 -28.85 28.47 -18.32
N SER A 356 -29.38 28.57 -19.52
CA SER A 356 -28.73 29.21 -20.64
C SER A 356 -28.54 30.68 -20.34
N SER A 357 -27.29 31.11 -20.08
CA SER A 357 -26.92 32.51 -20.31
C SER A 357 -25.64 32.53 -21.15
N THR A 358 -25.84 32.92 -22.29
CA THR A 358 -25.03 33.48 -23.40
C THR A 358 -23.59 33.84 -23.13
N SER A 359 -22.75 33.42 -24.09
CA SER A 359 -21.48 34.00 -24.51
C SER A 359 -20.20 33.58 -23.83
N SER A 360 -19.87 32.27 -23.93
CA SER A 360 -18.48 31.85 -24.06
C SER A 360 -18.44 30.58 -24.89
N PRO A 361 -17.66 30.48 -25.98
CA PRO A 361 -17.69 29.31 -26.89
C PRO A 361 -16.94 28.09 -26.31
N GLN A 362 -16.34 28.18 -25.14
CA GLN A 362 -15.66 27.07 -24.50
C GLN A 362 -16.32 26.66 -23.18
N PRO A 363 -16.52 25.35 -22.94
CA PRO A 363 -17.09 24.86 -21.67
C PRO A 363 -16.14 25.20 -20.50
N SER A 364 -16.70 25.61 -19.37
CA SER A 364 -15.92 25.87 -18.15
C SER A 364 -15.24 24.60 -17.65
N TYR A 365 -14.12 24.72 -16.95
CA TYR A 365 -13.42 23.57 -16.35
C TYR A 365 -14.37 22.68 -15.53
N PHE A 366 -15.25 23.29 -14.75
CA PHE A 366 -16.26 22.56 -13.95
C PHE A 366 -17.26 21.79 -14.80
N SER A 367 -17.74 22.38 -15.90
CA SER A 367 -18.67 21.67 -16.80
C SER A 367 -18.02 20.46 -17.47
N LEU A 368 -16.72 20.56 -17.81
CA LEU A 368 -15.94 19.42 -18.32
C LEU A 368 -15.79 18.30 -17.29
N LEU A 369 -15.51 18.65 -16.03
CA LEU A 369 -15.41 17.67 -14.95
C LEU A 369 -16.76 16.99 -14.68
N SER A 370 -17.84 17.76 -14.59
CA SER A 370 -19.19 17.24 -14.32
C SER A 370 -19.66 16.30 -15.44
N ALA A 371 -19.44 16.68 -16.72
CA ALA A 371 -19.80 15.84 -17.86
C ALA A 371 -19.00 14.52 -17.89
N ALA A 372 -17.70 14.60 -17.59
CA ALA A 372 -16.83 13.41 -17.53
C ALA A 372 -17.22 12.49 -16.36
N ALA A 373 -17.51 13.06 -15.18
CA ALA A 373 -17.97 12.34 -14.01
C ALA A 373 -19.29 11.61 -14.29
N ALA A 374 -20.30 12.34 -14.77
CA ALA A 374 -21.61 11.76 -15.08
C ALA A 374 -21.53 10.60 -16.09
N LYS A 375 -20.70 10.74 -17.14
CA LYS A 375 -20.47 9.68 -18.13
C LYS A 375 -19.86 8.41 -17.49
N ASN A 376 -18.87 8.58 -16.64
CA ASN A 376 -18.18 7.46 -16.00
C ASN A 376 -19.03 6.81 -14.93
N GLU A 377 -19.78 7.58 -14.15
CA GLU A 377 -20.74 7.09 -13.15
C GLU A 377 -21.87 6.32 -13.82
N GLN A 378 -22.47 6.84 -14.89
CA GLN A 378 -23.49 6.13 -15.66
C GLN A 378 -22.95 4.80 -16.23
N LYS A 379 -21.70 4.80 -16.73
CA LYS A 379 -21.06 3.56 -17.19
C LYS A 379 -20.91 2.57 -16.05
N TRP A 380 -20.40 3.02 -14.89
CA TRP A 380 -20.24 2.19 -13.70
C TRP A 380 -21.58 1.63 -13.23
N ASP A 381 -22.60 2.47 -13.08
CA ASP A 381 -23.93 2.06 -12.64
C ASP A 381 -24.50 1.00 -13.57
N ARG A 382 -24.44 1.20 -14.88
CA ARG A 382 -24.89 0.18 -15.84
C ARG A 382 -24.18 -1.14 -15.66
N LEU A 383 -22.84 -1.16 -15.52
CA LEU A 383 -22.06 -2.40 -15.39
C LEU A 383 -22.31 -3.08 -14.05
N SER A 384 -22.45 -2.32 -12.97
CA SER A 384 -22.54 -2.83 -11.61
C SER A 384 -23.96 -3.22 -11.19
N THR A 385 -24.99 -2.59 -11.78
CA THR A 385 -26.40 -2.88 -11.43
C THR A 385 -27.08 -3.88 -12.38
N THR A 386 -26.52 -4.14 -13.56
CA THR A 386 -27.08 -5.13 -14.50
C THR A 386 -27.00 -6.53 -13.87
N PRO A 387 -28.13 -7.22 -13.67
CA PRO A 387 -28.12 -8.56 -13.11
C PRO A 387 -27.33 -9.54 -13.98
N THR A 388 -26.68 -10.49 -13.32
CA THR A 388 -25.96 -11.57 -14.00
C THR A 388 -26.95 -12.47 -14.74
N LYS A 389 -26.71 -12.76 -16.01
CA LYS A 389 -27.57 -13.66 -16.80
C LYS A 389 -27.56 -15.07 -16.20
N ALA A 390 -28.62 -15.81 -16.42
CA ALA A 390 -28.68 -17.22 -16.01
C ALA A 390 -27.48 -18.00 -16.56
N ASN A 391 -26.81 -18.77 -15.72
CA ASN A 391 -25.62 -19.57 -16.01
C ASN A 391 -24.35 -18.75 -16.40
N ALA A 392 -24.36 -17.43 -16.30
CA ALA A 392 -23.17 -16.61 -16.46
C ALA A 392 -22.44 -16.43 -15.12
N LEU A 393 -21.13 -16.21 -15.18
CA LEU A 393 -20.30 -15.85 -14.03
C LEU A 393 -20.42 -14.36 -13.71
N LEU A 394 -20.15 -14.00 -12.46
CA LEU A 394 -20.15 -12.61 -12.00
C LEU A 394 -19.04 -11.80 -12.69
N THR A 395 -19.32 -10.55 -13.04
CA THR A 395 -18.25 -9.61 -13.40
C THR A 395 -17.66 -8.95 -12.14
N TYR A 396 -16.50 -8.32 -12.26
CA TYR A 396 -15.90 -7.55 -11.15
C TYR A 396 -16.85 -6.48 -10.62
N GLU A 397 -17.42 -5.68 -11.54
CA GLU A 397 -18.28 -4.56 -11.18
C GLU A 397 -19.54 -5.02 -10.44
N ARG A 398 -20.17 -6.10 -10.94
CA ARG A 398 -21.36 -6.67 -10.31
C ARG A 398 -21.04 -7.26 -8.94
N ALA A 399 -19.97 -8.04 -8.82
CA ALA A 399 -19.52 -8.61 -7.56
C ALA A 399 -19.23 -7.51 -6.52
N TYR A 400 -18.45 -6.48 -6.90
CA TYR A 400 -18.14 -5.37 -5.99
C TYR A 400 -19.36 -4.54 -5.59
N HIS A 401 -20.34 -4.40 -6.47
CA HIS A 401 -21.61 -3.75 -6.13
C HIS A 401 -22.33 -4.49 -4.99
N ILE A 402 -22.44 -5.82 -5.10
CA ILE A 402 -23.11 -6.66 -4.09
C ILE A 402 -22.30 -6.64 -2.78
N ILE A 403 -20.99 -6.86 -2.85
CA ILE A 403 -20.11 -6.83 -1.68
C ILE A 403 -20.23 -5.47 -0.96
N LYS A 404 -20.13 -4.37 -1.70
CA LYS A 404 -20.26 -3.02 -1.16
C LYS A 404 -21.61 -2.83 -0.47
N ALA A 405 -22.70 -3.24 -1.09
CA ALA A 405 -24.05 -3.10 -0.50
C ALA A 405 -24.15 -3.80 0.87
N GLN A 406 -23.62 -5.03 0.99
CA GLN A 406 -23.62 -5.75 2.24
C GLN A 406 -22.69 -5.11 3.29
N LEU A 407 -21.48 -4.75 2.91
CA LEU A 407 -20.51 -4.16 3.83
C LEU A 407 -20.99 -2.81 4.36
N HIS A 408 -21.53 -1.94 3.50
CA HIS A 408 -22.00 -0.62 3.88
C HIS A 408 -23.32 -0.66 4.69
N ALA A 409 -24.15 -1.67 4.50
CA ALA A 409 -25.32 -1.89 5.37
C ALA A 409 -24.92 -2.26 6.80
N LEU A 410 -23.80 -2.99 6.97
CA LEU A 410 -23.30 -3.43 8.27
C LEU A 410 -22.32 -2.42 8.91
N SER A 411 -21.62 -1.65 8.13
CA SER A 411 -20.65 -0.63 8.56
C SER A 411 -20.59 0.50 7.51
N PRO A 412 -21.42 1.54 7.68
CA PRO A 412 -21.43 2.69 6.79
C PRO A 412 -20.02 3.35 6.69
N PRO A 413 -19.61 3.85 5.52
CA PRO A 413 -18.30 4.48 5.34
C PRO A 413 -18.03 5.64 6.32
N GLN A 414 -19.07 6.36 6.73
CA GLN A 414 -19.00 7.47 7.69
C GLN A 414 -18.51 7.02 9.06
N ASP A 415 -18.82 5.78 9.47
CA ASP A 415 -18.36 5.22 10.75
C ASP A 415 -16.88 4.83 10.73
N GLY A 416 -16.31 4.70 9.53
CA GLY A 416 -14.92 4.34 9.35
C GLY A 416 -14.56 2.95 9.91
N GLY A 417 -15.52 2.04 10.02
CA GLY A 417 -15.37 0.72 10.67
C GLY A 417 -14.54 -0.28 9.87
N ILE A 418 -14.29 -0.03 8.60
CA ILE A 418 -13.58 -0.96 7.69
C ILE A 418 -12.24 -0.39 7.25
N VAL A 419 -11.23 -1.26 7.19
CA VAL A 419 -9.98 -1.00 6.47
C VAL A 419 -9.90 -1.95 5.29
N TYR A 420 -9.80 -1.42 4.09
CA TYR A 420 -9.63 -2.20 2.87
C TYR A 420 -8.15 -2.40 2.57
N VAL A 421 -7.79 -3.63 2.29
CA VAL A 421 -6.49 -3.99 1.70
C VAL A 421 -6.78 -4.53 0.30
N SER A 422 -6.02 -4.13 -0.70
CA SER A 422 -6.31 -4.58 -2.06
C SER A 422 -5.05 -4.89 -2.84
N GLU A 423 -5.04 -6.03 -3.47
CA GLU A 423 -3.96 -6.54 -4.30
C GLU A 423 -4.48 -7.23 -5.56
N GLY A 424 -3.59 -7.37 -6.54
CA GLY A 424 -3.94 -7.87 -7.87
C GLY A 424 -4.28 -6.72 -8.81
N ALA A 425 -3.86 -6.78 -10.10
CA ALA A 425 -3.97 -5.65 -11.03
C ALA A 425 -5.43 -5.17 -11.18
N ASN A 426 -6.31 -6.00 -11.77
CA ASN A 426 -7.71 -5.65 -11.99
C ASN A 426 -8.49 -5.54 -10.68
N THR A 427 -8.26 -6.47 -9.74
CA THR A 427 -8.88 -6.48 -8.41
C THR A 427 -8.65 -5.14 -7.70
N MET A 428 -7.41 -4.67 -7.67
CA MET A 428 -7.04 -3.42 -7.03
C MET A 428 -7.61 -2.20 -7.76
N ASP A 429 -7.45 -2.14 -9.08
CA ASP A 429 -7.81 -0.96 -9.88
C ASP A 429 -9.33 -0.74 -9.90
N ILE A 430 -10.13 -1.78 -10.08
CA ILE A 430 -11.59 -1.69 -10.07
C ILE A 430 -12.11 -1.37 -8.66
N SER A 431 -11.49 -1.98 -7.61
CA SER A 431 -11.89 -1.72 -6.22
C SER A 431 -11.70 -0.27 -5.78
N ARG A 432 -10.76 0.47 -6.38
CA ARG A 432 -10.55 1.90 -6.10
C ARG A 432 -11.79 2.73 -6.38
N SER A 433 -12.51 2.39 -7.44
CA SER A 433 -13.76 3.06 -7.83
C SER A 433 -14.97 2.53 -7.08
N ALA A 434 -14.96 1.23 -6.73
CA ALA A 434 -16.10 0.56 -6.11
C ALA A 434 -16.32 0.97 -4.64
N PHE A 435 -15.25 1.16 -3.87
CA PHE A 435 -15.33 1.38 -2.41
C PHE A 435 -14.92 2.81 -2.06
N PRO A 436 -15.89 3.71 -1.79
CA PRO A 436 -15.62 5.07 -1.32
C PRO A 436 -15.12 5.05 0.13
N LEU A 437 -14.29 6.04 0.46
CA LEU A 437 -13.69 6.22 1.78
C LEU A 437 -13.94 7.63 2.33
N GLU A 438 -14.36 7.69 3.60
CA GLU A 438 -14.63 8.95 4.31
C GLU A 438 -13.50 9.32 5.29
N HIS A 439 -12.62 8.36 5.60
CA HIS A 439 -11.53 8.54 6.55
C HIS A 439 -10.18 8.15 5.95
N PRO A 440 -9.10 8.85 6.33
CA PRO A 440 -7.76 8.56 5.84
C PRO A 440 -7.22 7.22 6.36
N ARG A 441 -6.26 6.65 5.63
CA ARG A 441 -5.56 5.40 6.01
C ARG A 441 -6.46 4.18 6.12
N GLN A 442 -7.63 4.21 5.49
CA GLN A 442 -8.54 3.07 5.40
C GLN A 442 -8.36 2.26 4.11
N ARG A 443 -7.33 2.56 3.32
CA ARG A 443 -6.94 1.78 2.16
C ARG A 443 -5.44 1.56 2.16
N LEU A 444 -5.06 0.29 2.02
CA LEU A 444 -3.72 -0.16 1.69
C LEU A 444 -3.77 -0.87 0.36
N ASP A 445 -2.85 -0.59 -0.53
CA ASP A 445 -2.69 -1.29 -1.81
C ASP A 445 -1.21 -1.40 -2.21
N ALA A 446 -0.94 -2.07 -3.33
CA ALA A 446 0.41 -2.31 -3.82
C ALA A 446 1.28 -1.04 -3.98
N GLY A 447 0.65 0.13 -3.96
CA GLY A 447 1.31 1.43 -3.93
C GLY A 447 2.14 1.73 -5.17
N THR A 448 3.12 2.61 -4.97
CA THR A 448 3.96 3.14 -6.05
C THR A 448 4.84 2.08 -6.71
N TYR A 449 5.23 1.06 -5.97
CA TYR A 449 6.14 0.02 -6.44
C TYR A 449 5.42 -1.13 -7.16
N ALA A 450 4.07 -1.13 -7.11
CA ALA A 450 3.21 -2.14 -7.73
C ALA A 450 3.57 -3.58 -7.30
N THR A 451 3.96 -3.74 -6.04
CA THR A 451 4.46 -5.00 -5.50
C THR A 451 3.33 -6.02 -5.37
N MET A 452 3.55 -7.23 -5.86
CA MET A 452 2.66 -8.37 -5.64
C MET A 452 3.07 -9.16 -4.38
N GLY A 453 2.10 -9.78 -3.70
CA GLY A 453 2.30 -10.52 -2.45
C GLY A 453 2.13 -9.69 -1.18
N VAL A 454 1.77 -8.40 -1.29
CA VAL A 454 1.63 -7.49 -0.13
C VAL A 454 0.34 -7.73 0.67
N GLY A 455 -0.72 -8.23 0.05
CA GLY A 455 -2.09 -8.16 0.55
C GLY A 455 -2.27 -8.76 1.94
N LEU A 456 -1.94 -10.03 2.15
CA LEU A 456 -2.14 -10.66 3.45
C LEU A 456 -1.20 -10.09 4.52
N GLY A 457 0.04 -9.73 4.16
CA GLY A 457 0.94 -9.02 5.07
C GLY A 457 0.35 -7.67 5.51
N TYR A 458 -0.20 -6.91 4.57
CA TYR A 458 -0.86 -5.63 4.86
C TYR A 458 -2.15 -5.81 5.69
N ALA A 459 -2.91 -6.88 5.45
CA ALA A 459 -4.09 -7.19 6.25
C ALA A 459 -3.74 -7.49 7.72
N ILE A 460 -2.67 -8.26 7.97
CA ILE A 460 -2.14 -8.50 9.31
C ILE A 460 -1.67 -7.19 9.95
N ALA A 461 -0.95 -6.35 9.21
CA ALA A 461 -0.50 -5.04 9.68
C ALA A 461 -1.67 -4.12 10.06
N ALA A 462 -2.70 -4.05 9.21
CA ALA A 462 -3.90 -3.27 9.48
C ALA A 462 -4.63 -3.77 10.72
N TRP A 463 -4.79 -5.09 10.85
CA TRP A 463 -5.38 -5.68 12.03
C TRP A 463 -4.57 -5.35 13.29
N ALA A 464 -3.25 -5.53 13.24
CA ALA A 464 -2.37 -5.24 14.36
C ALA A 464 -2.41 -3.76 14.77
N ALA A 465 -2.37 -2.84 13.82
CA ALA A 465 -2.37 -1.40 14.09
C ALA A 465 -3.68 -0.91 14.72
N HIS A 466 -4.81 -1.50 14.35
CA HIS A 466 -6.12 -1.04 14.82
C HIS A 466 -6.68 -1.88 15.96
N ASN A 467 -6.46 -3.20 15.98
CA ASN A 467 -7.17 -4.11 16.89
C ASN A 467 -6.32 -4.59 18.08
N ILE A 468 -4.98 -4.47 18.04
CA ILE A 468 -4.16 -4.71 19.24
C ILE A 468 -4.41 -3.62 20.30
N PRO A 469 -4.37 -2.30 19.96
CA PRO A 469 -4.67 -1.27 20.94
C PRO A 469 -6.11 -1.31 21.46
N ARG A 470 -7.05 -1.67 20.60
CA ARG A 470 -8.49 -1.75 20.93
C ARG A 470 -9.15 -2.85 20.11
N ARG A 471 -9.33 -4.02 20.71
CA ARG A 471 -9.89 -5.19 20.03
C ARG A 471 -11.25 -4.88 19.39
N GLY A 472 -11.42 -5.33 18.13
CA GLY A 472 -12.66 -5.13 17.37
C GLY A 472 -12.91 -3.70 16.88
N SER A 473 -11.90 -2.81 16.93
CA SER A 473 -12.10 -1.42 16.50
C SER A 473 -12.33 -1.28 15.00
N LYS A 474 -11.76 -2.18 14.18
CA LYS A 474 -11.92 -2.19 12.72
C LYS A 474 -12.07 -3.61 12.18
N LYS A 475 -12.91 -3.77 11.17
CA LYS A 475 -12.93 -4.97 10.33
C LYS A 475 -11.94 -4.80 9.19
N ILE A 476 -11.07 -5.78 8.98
CA ILE A 476 -10.13 -5.76 7.87
C ILE A 476 -10.73 -6.58 6.73
N VAL A 477 -10.85 -5.97 5.56
CA VAL A 477 -11.36 -6.60 4.34
C VAL A 477 -10.26 -6.59 3.28
N ALA A 478 -9.72 -7.76 2.98
CA ALA A 478 -8.72 -7.96 1.95
C ALA A 478 -9.40 -8.36 0.63
N LEU A 479 -9.20 -7.56 -0.41
CA LEU A 479 -9.68 -7.79 -1.77
C LEU A 479 -8.51 -8.28 -2.60
N GLU A 480 -8.49 -9.57 -2.90
CA GLU A 480 -7.35 -10.27 -3.50
C GLU A 480 -7.70 -10.84 -4.87
N GLY A 481 -6.77 -10.74 -5.83
CA GLY A 481 -6.82 -11.60 -7.01
C GLY A 481 -6.30 -13.00 -6.66
N ASP A 482 -6.78 -14.03 -7.36
CA ASP A 482 -6.35 -15.42 -7.14
C ASP A 482 -4.84 -15.62 -7.32
N SER A 483 -4.25 -14.97 -8.30
CA SER A 483 -2.79 -14.97 -8.51
C SER A 483 -2.04 -14.26 -7.38
N ALA A 484 -2.54 -13.10 -6.93
CA ALA A 484 -1.92 -12.32 -5.86
C ALA A 484 -1.96 -13.05 -4.52
N PHE A 485 -3.08 -13.64 -4.17
CA PHE A 485 -3.25 -14.47 -2.98
C PHE A 485 -2.24 -15.62 -2.90
N GLY A 486 -1.86 -16.19 -4.05
CA GLY A 486 -0.89 -17.28 -4.12
C GLY A 486 0.49 -16.96 -3.53
N PHE A 487 0.88 -15.67 -3.46
CA PHE A 487 2.18 -15.26 -2.90
C PHE A 487 2.26 -15.43 -1.37
N SER A 488 1.16 -15.23 -0.66
CA SER A 488 1.16 -15.18 0.81
C SER A 488 -0.01 -15.94 1.46
N GLY A 489 -0.67 -16.83 0.71
CA GLY A 489 -1.87 -17.56 1.16
C GLY A 489 -1.72 -18.28 2.50
N MET A 490 -0.51 -18.76 2.85
CA MET A 490 -0.25 -19.42 4.13
C MET A 490 -0.27 -18.49 5.34
N GLU A 491 -0.27 -17.18 5.15
CA GLU A 491 -0.44 -16.22 6.27
C GLU A 491 -1.83 -16.28 6.92
N ILE A 492 -2.78 -17.03 6.35
CA ILE A 492 -4.03 -17.38 7.03
C ILE A 492 -3.78 -18.15 8.33
N GLU A 493 -2.70 -18.96 8.40
CA GLU A 493 -2.30 -19.63 9.64
C GLU A 493 -1.88 -18.60 10.70
N THR A 494 -1.07 -17.60 10.31
CA THR A 494 -0.72 -16.48 11.18
C THR A 494 -1.95 -15.76 11.70
N MET A 495 -2.92 -15.47 10.81
CA MET A 495 -4.18 -14.83 11.20
C MET A 495 -4.98 -15.69 12.18
N ALA A 496 -5.10 -16.98 11.93
CA ALA A 496 -5.83 -17.91 12.78
C ALA A 496 -5.17 -18.06 14.16
N ARG A 497 -3.85 -18.24 14.21
CA ARG A 497 -3.06 -18.37 15.45
C ARG A 497 -3.19 -17.15 16.35
N HIS A 498 -3.33 -15.96 15.76
CA HIS A 498 -3.51 -14.70 16.49
C HIS A 498 -5.00 -14.29 16.62
N LYS A 499 -5.95 -15.11 16.19
CA LYS A 499 -7.40 -14.85 16.23
C LYS A 499 -7.76 -13.53 15.53
N MET A 500 -7.19 -13.30 14.36
CA MET A 500 -7.47 -12.12 13.55
C MET A 500 -8.72 -12.36 12.71
N ASP A 501 -9.74 -11.52 12.88
CA ASP A 501 -11.00 -11.60 12.15
C ASP A 501 -10.92 -10.88 10.80
N VAL A 502 -10.00 -11.31 9.94
CA VAL A 502 -9.83 -10.79 8.59
C VAL A 502 -10.81 -11.47 7.63
N LEU A 503 -11.50 -10.65 6.82
CA LEU A 503 -12.31 -11.11 5.71
C LEU A 503 -11.51 -10.99 4.40
N ILE A 504 -11.19 -12.12 3.80
CA ILE A 504 -10.49 -12.22 2.52
C ILE A 504 -11.53 -12.50 1.44
N ILE A 505 -11.67 -11.59 0.48
CA ILE A 505 -12.54 -11.74 -0.69
C ILE A 505 -11.65 -11.94 -1.90
N LEU A 506 -11.66 -13.15 -2.42
CA LEU A 506 -10.77 -13.58 -3.48
C LEU A 506 -11.54 -13.59 -4.80
N MET A 507 -11.12 -12.73 -5.72
CA MET A 507 -11.68 -12.61 -7.07
C MET A 507 -10.98 -13.61 -7.98
N ASN A 508 -11.60 -14.77 -8.19
CA ASN A 508 -11.01 -15.92 -8.87
C ASN A 508 -11.46 -15.99 -10.34
N ASN A 509 -10.59 -15.57 -11.23
CA ASN A 509 -10.77 -15.67 -12.68
C ASN A 509 -9.93 -16.80 -13.31
N SER A 510 -9.21 -17.59 -12.50
CA SER A 510 -8.35 -18.70 -12.88
C SER A 510 -7.13 -18.29 -13.73
N GLY A 511 -6.59 -17.08 -13.51
CA GLY A 511 -5.42 -16.64 -14.27
C GLY A 511 -4.79 -15.35 -13.79
N ILE A 512 -3.56 -15.10 -14.27
CA ILE A 512 -2.86 -13.83 -14.05
C ILE A 512 -3.46 -12.79 -15.02
N TYR A 513 -3.98 -11.68 -14.50
CA TYR A 513 -4.76 -10.66 -15.20
C TYR A 513 -6.13 -11.14 -15.71
N LYS A 514 -6.19 -12.25 -16.41
CA LYS A 514 -7.38 -12.89 -16.97
C LYS A 514 -7.19 -14.39 -17.04
N GLY A 515 -8.28 -15.14 -17.02
CA GLY A 515 -8.26 -16.57 -17.30
C GLY A 515 -8.02 -16.85 -18.79
N ASP A 516 -7.59 -18.07 -19.08
CA ASP A 516 -7.22 -18.50 -20.44
C ASP A 516 -8.26 -19.45 -21.08
N ALA A 517 -9.23 -19.93 -20.29
CA ALA A 517 -10.25 -20.87 -20.74
C ALA A 517 -11.67 -20.41 -20.33
N PRO A 518 -12.68 -20.59 -21.21
CA PRO A 518 -14.07 -20.23 -20.91
C PRO A 518 -14.73 -21.19 -19.91
N ASP A 519 -14.26 -22.43 -19.87
CA ASP A 519 -14.82 -23.50 -19.06
C ASP A 519 -13.77 -24.54 -18.67
N GLU A 520 -14.16 -25.45 -17.78
CA GLU A 520 -13.27 -26.50 -17.25
C GLU A 520 -12.84 -27.50 -18.33
N ALA A 521 -13.68 -27.81 -19.31
CA ALA A 521 -13.37 -28.75 -20.38
C ALA A 521 -12.25 -28.23 -21.26
N SER A 522 -12.37 -26.97 -21.69
CA SER A 522 -11.36 -26.26 -22.47
C SER A 522 -10.03 -26.15 -21.70
N TRP A 523 -10.10 -25.87 -20.39
CA TRP A 523 -8.90 -25.79 -19.54
C TRP A 523 -8.19 -27.17 -19.43
N LYS A 524 -8.97 -28.24 -19.22
CA LYS A 524 -8.44 -29.61 -19.19
C LYS A 524 -7.81 -30.04 -20.52
N GLU A 525 -8.41 -29.65 -21.63
CA GLU A 525 -7.83 -29.88 -22.95
C GLU A 525 -6.45 -29.22 -23.10
N MET A 526 -6.33 -27.94 -22.67
CA MET A 526 -5.06 -27.24 -22.66
C MET A 526 -4.02 -27.93 -21.75
N GLN A 527 -4.44 -28.42 -20.59
CA GLN A 527 -3.57 -29.17 -19.66
C GLN A 527 -3.05 -30.46 -20.31
N VAL A 528 -3.94 -31.23 -20.93
CA VAL A 528 -3.55 -32.50 -21.64
C VAL A 528 -2.58 -32.20 -22.77
N GLN A 529 -2.82 -31.15 -23.54
CA GLN A 529 -1.92 -30.76 -24.63
C GLN A 529 -0.55 -30.32 -24.11
N THR A 530 -0.47 -29.62 -22.99
CA THR A 530 0.80 -29.26 -22.34
C THR A 530 1.57 -30.50 -21.96
N ALA A 531 0.93 -31.48 -21.29
CA ALA A 531 1.59 -32.75 -20.93
C ALA A 531 2.07 -33.58 -22.15
N GLN A 532 1.35 -33.51 -23.29
CA GLN A 532 1.79 -34.11 -24.54
C GLN A 532 2.99 -33.38 -25.16
N ASP A 533 3.04 -32.06 -25.03
CA ASP A 533 4.16 -31.24 -25.52
C ASP A 533 5.45 -31.49 -24.72
N ASP A 534 5.37 -31.79 -23.41
CA ASP A 534 6.53 -32.23 -22.61
C ASP A 534 7.22 -33.44 -23.23
N THR A 535 6.45 -34.44 -23.69
CA THR A 535 6.98 -35.61 -24.40
C THR A 535 7.61 -35.21 -25.75
N ARG A 536 7.03 -34.22 -26.43
CA ARG A 536 7.55 -33.74 -27.74
C ARG A 536 8.86 -32.96 -27.57
N ILE A 537 9.01 -32.16 -26.52
CA ILE A 537 10.28 -31.49 -26.20
C ILE A 537 11.40 -32.53 -26.05
N ALA A 538 11.12 -33.62 -25.33
CA ALA A 538 12.06 -34.72 -25.14
C ALA A 538 12.44 -35.41 -26.47
N THR A 539 11.58 -35.36 -27.49
CA THR A 539 11.79 -36.01 -28.80
C THR A 539 12.10 -35.03 -29.94
N ASN A 540 12.33 -33.74 -29.65
CA ASN A 540 12.54 -32.68 -30.64
C ASN A 540 11.41 -32.54 -31.68
N ALA A 541 10.18 -32.94 -31.37
CA ALA A 541 9.03 -32.78 -32.25
C ALA A 541 8.55 -31.29 -32.25
N PRO A 542 7.98 -30.80 -33.36
CA PRO A 542 7.50 -29.40 -33.41
C PRO A 542 6.42 -29.14 -32.37
N PRO A 543 6.47 -27.96 -31.70
CA PRO A 543 5.54 -27.62 -30.61
C PRO A 543 4.08 -27.47 -31.10
N ARG A 544 3.13 -27.81 -30.24
CA ARG A 544 1.71 -27.45 -30.39
C ARG A 544 1.43 -26.10 -29.77
N THR A 545 0.48 -25.36 -30.35
CA THR A 545 0.23 -23.97 -29.95
C THR A 545 -0.94 -23.78 -28.95
N LYS A 546 -1.53 -24.87 -28.45
CA LYS A 546 -2.79 -24.81 -27.68
C LYS A 546 -2.70 -25.26 -26.23
N GLY A 547 -1.50 -25.39 -25.65
CA GLY A 547 -1.30 -25.75 -24.25
C GLY A 547 -1.57 -24.57 -23.28
N LEU A 548 -1.36 -24.82 -21.98
CA LEU A 548 -1.43 -23.82 -20.93
C LEU A 548 -0.51 -22.63 -21.23
N ARG A 549 -0.99 -21.44 -20.94
CA ARG A 549 -0.22 -20.20 -21.07
C ARG A 549 0.56 -19.93 -19.78
N SER A 550 1.56 -19.07 -19.85
CA SER A 550 2.31 -18.61 -18.67
C SER A 550 1.44 -17.88 -17.64
N THR A 551 0.27 -17.43 -18.05
CA THR A 551 -0.73 -16.75 -17.22
C THR A 551 -1.77 -17.71 -16.64
N SER A 552 -1.82 -18.97 -17.09
CA SER A 552 -2.82 -19.94 -16.64
C SER A 552 -2.61 -20.33 -15.18
N LEU A 553 -3.67 -20.27 -14.37
CA LEU A 553 -3.75 -20.90 -13.06
C LEU A 553 -4.69 -22.11 -13.13
N LEU A 554 -4.66 -22.97 -12.11
CA LEU A 554 -5.60 -24.09 -12.04
C LEU A 554 -7.04 -23.56 -12.04
N TYR A 555 -7.87 -24.13 -12.93
CA TYR A 555 -9.24 -23.68 -13.13
C TYR A 555 -10.05 -23.74 -11.84
N GLN A 556 -10.59 -22.60 -11.41
CA GLN A 556 -11.45 -22.44 -10.24
C GLN A 556 -10.92 -23.12 -8.97
N THR A 557 -9.64 -22.95 -8.68
CA THR A 557 -8.98 -23.47 -7.47
C THR A 557 -9.84 -23.18 -6.23
N ARG A 558 -10.01 -24.21 -5.38
CA ARG A 558 -10.86 -24.14 -4.19
C ARG A 558 -10.17 -23.47 -2.99
N TYR A 559 -9.76 -22.23 -3.15
CA TYR A 559 -9.03 -21.46 -2.12
C TYR A 559 -9.79 -21.34 -0.79
N GLN A 560 -11.12 -21.39 -0.80
CA GLN A 560 -11.93 -21.33 0.43
C GLN A 560 -11.62 -22.49 1.40
N CYS A 561 -11.17 -23.65 0.90
CA CYS A 561 -10.79 -24.80 1.73
C CYS A 561 -9.59 -24.51 2.65
N LEU A 562 -8.75 -23.53 2.31
CA LEU A 562 -7.65 -23.12 3.16
C LEU A 562 -8.14 -22.51 4.49
N ALA A 563 -9.30 -21.88 4.51
CA ALA A 563 -9.88 -21.38 5.76
C ALA A 563 -10.23 -22.53 6.70
N ASP A 564 -10.80 -23.62 6.18
CA ASP A 564 -11.17 -24.81 6.98
C ASP A 564 -9.93 -25.47 7.58
N MET A 565 -8.81 -25.48 6.85
CA MET A 565 -7.53 -26.03 7.32
C MET A 565 -7.05 -25.40 8.64
N VAL A 566 -7.35 -24.11 8.85
CA VAL A 566 -6.93 -23.35 10.04
C VAL A 566 -8.06 -23.07 11.04
N GLY A 567 -9.21 -23.74 10.90
CA GLY A 567 -10.39 -23.55 11.75
C GLY A 567 -11.13 -22.22 11.52
N GLY A 568 -10.89 -21.58 10.37
CA GLY A 568 -11.63 -20.44 9.86
C GLY A 568 -12.95 -20.84 9.19
N ARG A 569 -13.46 -20.01 8.29
CA ARG A 569 -14.65 -20.30 7.49
C ARG A 569 -14.45 -19.94 6.02
N GLY A 570 -14.81 -20.84 5.13
CA GLY A 570 -14.68 -20.66 3.68
C GLY A 570 -15.99 -20.78 2.93
N TRP A 571 -16.20 -19.97 1.89
CA TRP A 571 -17.36 -20.03 0.99
C TRP A 571 -16.90 -20.05 -0.46
N LEU A 572 -17.43 -21.00 -1.23
CA LEU A 572 -17.32 -20.97 -2.69
C LEU A 572 -18.56 -20.25 -3.23
N VAL A 573 -18.36 -19.15 -3.94
CA VAL A 573 -19.42 -18.25 -4.39
C VAL A 573 -19.45 -18.20 -5.92
N ARG A 574 -20.63 -18.44 -6.49
CA ARG A 574 -20.87 -18.44 -7.95
C ARG A 574 -22.05 -17.57 -8.38
N THR A 575 -22.95 -17.23 -7.44
CA THR A 575 -24.18 -16.48 -7.71
C THR A 575 -24.26 -15.22 -6.86
N GLU A 576 -25.13 -14.30 -7.28
CA GLU A 576 -25.37 -13.04 -6.56
C GLU A 576 -25.87 -13.27 -5.13
N ASP A 577 -26.85 -14.18 -4.96
CA ASP A 577 -27.43 -14.48 -3.64
C ASP A 577 -26.39 -15.12 -2.71
N GLN A 578 -25.60 -16.08 -3.23
CA GLN A 578 -24.50 -16.67 -2.47
C GLN A 578 -23.49 -15.60 -2.04
N LEU A 579 -23.16 -14.64 -2.92
CA LEU A 579 -22.23 -13.57 -2.63
C LEU A 579 -22.75 -12.64 -1.54
N ALA A 580 -24.01 -12.22 -1.64
CA ALA A 580 -24.65 -11.36 -0.65
C ALA A 580 -24.66 -12.01 0.75
N GLU A 581 -25.13 -13.24 0.84
CA GLU A 581 -25.22 -13.95 2.12
C GLU A 581 -23.84 -14.29 2.70
N ALA A 582 -22.91 -14.80 1.88
CA ALA A 582 -21.56 -15.10 2.34
C ALA A 582 -20.82 -13.85 2.82
N THR A 583 -20.97 -12.71 2.13
CA THR A 583 -20.36 -11.43 2.55
C THR A 583 -20.91 -11.00 3.91
N ARG A 584 -22.23 -11.07 4.09
CA ARG A 584 -22.89 -10.74 5.36
C ARG A 584 -22.40 -11.63 6.50
N LEU A 585 -22.41 -12.94 6.32
CA LEU A 585 -22.00 -13.91 7.35
C LEU A 585 -20.52 -13.74 7.70
N ALA A 586 -19.64 -13.65 6.71
CA ALA A 586 -18.20 -13.51 6.92
C ALA A 586 -17.82 -12.18 7.58
N PHE A 587 -18.55 -11.10 7.30
CA PHE A 587 -18.32 -9.81 7.97
C PHE A 587 -18.63 -9.88 9.47
N LEU A 588 -19.65 -10.63 9.85
CA LEU A 588 -20.09 -10.78 11.25
C LEU A 588 -19.21 -11.73 12.07
N GLU A 589 -18.43 -12.61 11.41
CA GLU A 589 -17.52 -13.50 12.12
C GLU A 589 -16.47 -12.71 12.90
N ARG A 590 -16.17 -13.20 14.12
CA ARG A 590 -15.14 -12.64 14.99
C ARG A 590 -14.11 -13.72 15.35
N GLU A 591 -12.87 -13.29 15.56
CA GLU A 591 -11.74 -14.16 15.94
C GLU A 591 -11.44 -15.30 14.95
N LYS A 592 -11.98 -15.25 13.74
CA LYS A 592 -11.77 -16.23 12.67
C LYS A 592 -11.42 -15.54 11.35
N VAL A 593 -10.46 -16.09 10.65
CA VAL A 593 -10.20 -15.73 9.26
C VAL A 593 -11.31 -16.30 8.37
N CYS A 594 -11.80 -15.49 7.44
CA CYS A 594 -12.84 -15.87 6.50
C CYS A 594 -12.36 -15.72 5.07
N ILE A 595 -12.65 -16.69 4.20
CA ILE A 595 -12.30 -16.65 2.77
C ILE A 595 -13.58 -16.81 1.92
N LEU A 596 -13.91 -15.77 1.16
CA LEU A 596 -14.88 -15.82 0.09
C LEU A 596 -14.14 -16.06 -1.23
N ASN A 597 -14.26 -17.23 -1.81
CA ASN A 597 -13.72 -17.55 -3.13
C ASN A 597 -14.80 -17.27 -4.18
N VAL A 598 -14.76 -16.07 -4.75
CA VAL A 598 -15.77 -15.59 -5.71
C VAL A 598 -15.32 -15.93 -7.12
N ILE A 599 -15.98 -16.87 -7.74
CA ILE A 599 -15.72 -17.26 -9.13
C ILE A 599 -16.32 -16.20 -10.04
N ILE A 600 -15.45 -15.55 -10.82
CA ILE A 600 -15.81 -14.47 -11.74
C ILE A 600 -15.52 -14.84 -13.19
N ASP A 601 -16.08 -14.05 -14.09
CA ASP A 601 -15.81 -14.14 -15.53
C ASP A 601 -14.29 -14.11 -15.80
N PRO A 602 -13.74 -15.07 -16.55
CA PRO A 602 -12.31 -15.12 -16.85
C PRO A 602 -11.80 -13.89 -17.63
N GLY A 603 -12.65 -13.08 -18.21
CA GLY A 603 -12.26 -11.86 -18.91
C GLY A 603 -11.54 -12.10 -20.24
N LEU A 604 -11.86 -13.19 -20.95
CA LEU A 604 -11.18 -13.58 -22.19
C LEU A 604 -11.19 -12.46 -23.26
N ASN A 605 -12.26 -11.67 -23.30
CA ASN A 605 -12.45 -10.60 -24.26
C ASN A 605 -11.94 -9.24 -23.78
N SER A 606 -11.40 -9.16 -22.57
CA SER A 606 -10.84 -7.93 -22.05
C SER A 606 -9.43 -7.71 -22.62
N ALA A 607 -9.25 -6.58 -23.33
CA ALA A 607 -7.91 -6.13 -23.70
C ALA A 607 -7.19 -5.67 -22.41
N ALA A 608 -6.05 -6.26 -22.10
CA ALA A 608 -5.17 -5.73 -21.09
C ALA A 608 -4.59 -4.39 -21.60
N SER A 609 -5.24 -3.27 -21.29
CA SER A 609 -4.70 -1.95 -21.60
C SER A 609 -4.05 -1.37 -20.34
N PHE A 610 -2.75 -1.27 -20.35
CA PHE A 610 -2.01 -0.54 -19.32
C PHE A 610 -1.91 0.92 -19.73
N GLY A 611 -2.62 1.81 -19.05
CA GLY A 611 -2.71 3.23 -19.43
C GLY A 611 -1.37 3.97 -19.56
N TRP A 612 -0.26 3.40 -19.05
CA TRP A 612 1.10 3.93 -19.23
C TRP A 612 1.80 3.41 -20.49
N LEU A 613 1.30 2.36 -21.13
CA LEU A 613 1.85 1.83 -22.39
C LEU A 613 1.28 2.54 -23.63
N GLU A 614 0.11 3.15 -23.53
CA GLU A 614 -0.59 3.79 -24.65
C GLU A 614 0.09 5.06 -25.19
N THR A 615 1.16 5.52 -24.55
CA THR A 615 1.83 6.79 -24.89
C THR A 615 2.89 6.69 -26.01
N LYS A 616 3.28 5.49 -26.44
CA LYS A 616 4.39 5.31 -27.40
C LYS A 616 3.98 5.09 -28.86
N GLU A 617 2.72 4.79 -29.16
CA GLU A 617 2.35 4.35 -30.52
C GLU A 617 1.82 5.44 -31.47
N LYS A 618 1.71 6.70 -31.05
CA LYS A 618 1.16 7.76 -31.92
C LYS A 618 2.18 8.68 -32.60
N HIS A 619 3.47 8.42 -32.49
CA HIS A 619 4.52 9.24 -33.14
C HIS A 619 5.42 8.49 -34.13
N GLY A 620 5.06 7.32 -34.56
CA GLY A 620 5.77 6.59 -35.60
C GLY A 620 4.79 5.86 -36.48
N GLY A 621 4.57 6.33 -37.69
CA GLY A 621 3.81 5.59 -38.71
C GLY A 621 4.56 4.30 -39.06
N GLY A 622 3.84 3.19 -39.13
CA GLY A 622 4.27 2.00 -39.83
C GLY A 622 4.56 0.78 -38.92
N SER A 623 3.74 -0.22 -39.18
CA SER A 623 3.83 -1.65 -38.89
C SER A 623 3.31 -2.14 -37.54
N GLU A 624 2.27 -2.92 -37.67
CA GLU A 624 1.67 -3.79 -36.68
C GLU A 624 2.70 -4.76 -36.09
N SER A 625 2.78 -4.78 -34.77
CA SER A 625 3.12 -6.01 -34.06
C SER A 625 2.17 -6.15 -32.88
N LYS A 626 1.25 -7.09 -33.04
CA LYS A 626 0.44 -7.63 -31.95
C LYS A 626 1.35 -8.49 -31.09
N LEU A 627 1.51 -8.14 -29.81
CA LEU A 627 1.91 -9.04 -28.75
C LEU A 627 0.83 -9.05 -27.68
#